data_915ad4596e9fe1492d0c2e51e1bb1b59
#
_entry.id   915ad4596e9fe1492d0c2e51e1bb1b59
#
_cell.length_a   1.000
_cell.length_b   1.000
_cell.length_c   1.000
_cell.angle_alpha   90.00
_cell.angle_beta   90.00
_cell.angle_gamma   90.00
#
_symmetry.space_group_name_H-M   'P 1'
#
loop_
_entity.id
_entity.type
_entity.pdbx_description
1 polymer ?
#
loop_
_entity_poly.entity_id
_entity_poly.type
_entity_poly.pdbx_seq_one_letter_code
_entity_poly.pdbx_strand_id
1 'polypeptide(L)'
;MNTAATPLTDTAASVDKAMGRRMLADRLFQQVMSVGGVSVIVAVSLIFFYLASVVVPLFVPPEIESRVQFAVPGAAAQATVALSGEEQREIGARLGEQGDIAFFRFADGAFVSQATVPLPAGASVTAFDLGERATYSVGYGLSNGGVIIAKQGYAVTFPGGKRQI
;
A
#
# COMPACT_ATOMS: atom_id res chain seq x y z
N MET A 1 -1.69 67.33 -68.42
CA MET A 1 -2.31 66.05 -67.93
C MET A 1 -1.18 65.09 -67.78
N ASN A 2 -0.77 64.87 -66.50
CA ASN A 2 0.37 64.00 -66.16
C ASN A 2 -0.17 62.78 -65.43
N THR A 3 -0.25 61.64 -66.14
CA THR A 3 -0.75 60.38 -65.60
C THR A 3 0.43 59.68 -64.95
N ALA A 4 0.50 59.69 -63.64
CA ALA A 4 1.50 58.97 -62.86
C ALA A 4 1.25 57.47 -63.00
N ALA A 5 2.17 56.76 -63.62
CA ALA A 5 2.20 55.32 -63.67
C ALA A 5 2.59 54.80 -62.28
N THR A 6 1.66 54.15 -61.58
CA THR A 6 1.89 53.45 -60.32
C THR A 6 2.81 52.27 -60.59
N PRO A 7 3.89 52.04 -59.84
CA PRO A 7 4.83 50.93 -60.11
C PRO A 7 4.20 49.60 -59.71
N LEU A 8 3.89 48.78 -60.72
CA LEU A 8 3.36 47.38 -60.55
C LEU A 8 4.35 46.45 -59.87
N THR A 9 5.59 46.87 -59.68
CA THR A 9 6.65 46.05 -59.06
C THR A 9 6.52 45.93 -57.55
N ASP A 10 5.93 46.91 -56.86
CA ASP A 10 5.80 46.84 -55.38
C ASP A 10 4.70 45.89 -54.92
N THR A 11 3.67 45.71 -55.74
CA THR A 11 2.57 44.78 -55.47
C THR A 11 3.01 43.33 -55.64
N ALA A 12 3.88 43.01 -56.60
CA ALA A 12 4.39 41.66 -56.83
C ALA A 12 5.29 41.18 -55.69
N ALA A 13 6.15 42.04 -55.15
CA ALA A 13 7.04 41.71 -54.04
C ALA A 13 6.28 41.48 -52.71
N SER A 14 5.17 42.19 -52.49
CA SER A 14 4.32 42.01 -51.31
C SER A 14 3.50 40.71 -51.37
N VAL A 15 3.05 40.33 -52.57
CA VAL A 15 2.31 39.06 -52.80
C VAL A 15 3.24 37.87 -52.60
N ASP A 16 4.49 37.93 -53.09
CA ASP A 16 5.47 36.85 -52.93
C ASP A 16 5.84 36.61 -51.45
N LYS A 17 6.04 37.68 -50.68
CA LYS A 17 6.27 37.57 -49.21
C LYS A 17 5.07 37.01 -48.48
N ALA A 18 3.86 37.38 -48.87
CA ALA A 18 2.64 36.86 -48.26
C ALA A 18 2.44 35.36 -48.58
N MET A 19 2.78 34.93 -49.80
CA MET A 19 2.69 33.55 -50.24
C MET A 19 3.73 32.66 -49.54
N GLY A 20 4.99 33.15 -49.38
CA GLY A 20 6.02 32.43 -48.61
C GLY A 20 5.67 32.23 -47.14
N ARG A 21 5.06 33.23 -46.50
CA ARG A 21 4.58 33.13 -45.11
C ARG A 21 3.44 32.13 -44.97
N ARG A 22 2.54 32.05 -45.93
CA ARG A 22 1.44 31.06 -45.96
C ARG A 22 1.97 29.63 -46.13
N MET A 23 2.93 29.41 -47.03
CA MET A 23 3.54 28.09 -47.22
C MET A 23 4.32 27.62 -45.98
N LEU A 24 5.02 28.53 -45.28
CA LEU A 24 5.67 28.21 -44.03
C LEU A 24 4.68 27.86 -42.91
N ALA A 25 3.61 28.64 -42.79
CA ALA A 25 2.54 28.38 -41.82
C ALA A 25 1.85 27.02 -42.08
N ASP A 26 1.61 26.69 -43.34
CA ASP A 26 0.97 25.43 -43.73
C ASP A 26 1.85 24.21 -43.41
N ARG A 27 3.14 24.30 -43.71
CA ARG A 27 4.10 23.24 -43.32
C ARG A 27 4.24 23.10 -41.83
N LEU A 28 4.31 24.22 -41.08
CA LEU A 28 4.35 24.18 -39.63
C LEU A 28 3.08 23.55 -39.04
N PHE A 29 1.92 23.95 -39.54
CA PHE A 29 0.64 23.41 -39.13
C PHE A 29 0.56 21.90 -39.40
N GLN A 30 0.99 21.42 -40.55
CA GLN A 30 1.03 20.02 -40.91
C GLN A 30 1.97 19.23 -39.96
N GLN A 31 3.14 19.77 -39.61
CA GLN A 31 4.04 19.14 -38.65
C GLN A 31 3.45 19.10 -37.26
N VAL A 32 2.87 20.18 -36.76
CA VAL A 32 2.23 20.24 -35.45
C VAL A 32 1.08 19.23 -35.36
N MET A 33 0.23 19.13 -36.40
CA MET A 33 -0.84 18.16 -36.45
C MET A 33 -0.33 16.71 -36.46
N SER A 34 0.73 16.44 -37.22
CA SER A 34 1.34 15.10 -37.25
C SER A 34 1.96 14.72 -35.90
N VAL A 35 2.74 15.62 -35.31
CA VAL A 35 3.35 15.40 -33.98
C VAL A 35 2.27 15.25 -32.91
N GLY A 36 1.20 16.09 -32.96
CA GLY A 36 0.07 15.97 -32.05
C GLY A 36 -0.63 14.63 -32.13
N GLY A 37 -0.88 14.14 -33.35
CA GLY A 37 -1.48 12.82 -33.56
C GLY A 37 -0.63 11.67 -33.02
N VAL A 38 0.68 11.71 -33.32
CA VAL A 38 1.62 10.69 -32.80
C VAL A 38 1.74 10.77 -31.27
N SER A 39 1.76 11.97 -30.67
CA SER A 39 1.87 12.13 -29.24
C SER A 39 0.69 11.53 -28.48
N VAL A 40 -0.51 11.60 -29.02
CA VAL A 40 -1.71 10.95 -28.45
C VAL A 40 -1.54 9.42 -28.44
N ILE A 41 -1.08 8.85 -29.56
CA ILE A 41 -0.84 7.39 -29.62
C ILE A 41 0.21 6.97 -28.59
N VAL A 42 1.30 7.72 -28.48
CA VAL A 42 2.34 7.46 -27.49
C VAL A 42 1.79 7.58 -26.06
N ALA A 43 0.99 8.60 -25.77
CA ALA A 43 0.40 8.78 -24.45
C ALA A 43 -0.53 7.60 -24.06
N VAL A 44 -1.40 7.18 -24.99
CA VAL A 44 -2.28 6.01 -24.75
C VAL A 44 -1.47 4.73 -24.55
N SER A 45 -0.41 4.53 -25.35
CA SER A 45 0.49 3.39 -25.21
C SER A 45 1.20 3.39 -23.84
N LEU A 46 1.67 4.54 -23.36
CA LEU A 46 2.31 4.67 -22.05
C LEU A 46 1.34 4.34 -20.92
N ILE A 47 0.09 4.78 -21.01
CA ILE A 47 -0.95 4.43 -20.04
C ILE A 47 -1.16 2.90 -20.02
N PHE A 48 -1.23 2.28 -21.20
CA PHE A 48 -1.37 0.83 -21.30
C PHE A 48 -0.19 0.09 -20.67
N PHE A 49 1.04 0.48 -20.98
CA PHE A 49 2.24 -0.10 -20.37
C PHE A 49 2.30 0.13 -18.85
N TYR A 50 1.90 1.31 -18.39
CA TYR A 50 1.81 1.58 -16.96
C TYR A 50 0.80 0.65 -16.27
N LEU A 51 -0.40 0.51 -16.81
CA LEU A 51 -1.41 -0.40 -16.28
C LEU A 51 -0.91 -1.86 -16.31
N ALA A 52 -0.27 -2.28 -17.41
CA ALA A 52 0.33 -3.61 -17.50
C ALA A 52 1.39 -3.83 -16.41
N SER A 53 2.26 -2.86 -16.15
CA SER A 53 3.28 -2.96 -15.11
C SER A 53 2.72 -3.10 -13.69
N VAL A 54 1.55 -2.56 -13.44
CA VAL A 54 0.84 -2.71 -12.15
C VAL A 54 0.11 -4.06 -12.06
N VAL A 55 -0.45 -4.52 -13.17
CA VAL A 55 -1.28 -5.74 -13.19
C VAL A 55 -0.45 -7.02 -13.29
N VAL A 56 0.65 -7.01 -14.06
CA VAL A 56 1.52 -8.19 -14.26
C VAL A 56 2.03 -8.78 -12.93
N PRO A 57 2.48 -8.01 -11.93
CA PRO A 57 2.91 -8.56 -10.65
C PRO A 57 1.83 -9.32 -9.88
N LEU A 58 0.54 -9.03 -10.14
CA LEU A 58 -0.58 -9.75 -9.50
C LEU A 58 -0.72 -11.21 -9.97
N PHE A 59 -0.16 -11.53 -11.14
CA PHE A 59 -0.14 -12.91 -11.66
C PHE A 59 1.13 -13.69 -11.26
N VAL A 60 2.10 -13.01 -10.64
CA VAL A 60 3.29 -13.69 -10.10
C VAL A 60 2.92 -14.31 -8.75
N PRO A 61 3.17 -15.61 -8.53
CA PRO A 61 2.92 -16.24 -7.25
C PRO A 61 3.65 -15.49 -6.14
N PRO A 62 3.01 -15.26 -4.97
CA PRO A 62 3.68 -14.63 -3.85
C PRO A 62 4.82 -15.52 -3.36
N GLU A 63 6.02 -14.99 -3.30
CA GLU A 63 7.15 -15.65 -2.66
C GLU A 63 7.15 -15.30 -1.17
N ILE A 64 7.11 -16.35 -0.33
CA ILE A 64 7.22 -16.19 1.13
C ILE A 64 8.71 -16.26 1.47
N GLU A 65 9.30 -15.11 1.70
CA GLU A 65 10.67 -15.02 2.18
C GLU A 65 10.69 -15.00 3.71
N SER A 66 11.40 -15.95 4.32
CA SER A 66 11.61 -15.96 5.77
C SER A 66 12.69 -14.92 6.11
N ARG A 67 12.27 -13.77 6.63
CA ARG A 67 13.21 -12.69 6.98
C ARG A 67 13.89 -12.88 8.33
N VAL A 68 13.16 -13.42 9.30
CA VAL A 68 13.64 -13.61 10.67
C VAL A 68 13.06 -14.91 11.22
N GLN A 69 13.88 -15.67 11.92
CA GLN A 69 13.47 -16.88 12.62
C GLN A 69 13.89 -16.78 14.08
N PHE A 70 12.94 -16.91 15.00
CA PHE A 70 13.16 -16.85 16.43
C PHE A 70 12.23 -17.79 17.19
N ALA A 71 12.63 -18.15 18.42
CA ALA A 71 11.78 -18.88 19.31
C ALA A 71 10.74 -17.96 19.97
N VAL A 72 9.47 -18.28 19.84
CA VAL A 72 8.40 -17.49 20.46
C VAL A 72 8.45 -17.65 21.97
N PRO A 73 8.45 -16.56 22.77
CA PRO A 73 8.52 -16.63 24.22
C PRO A 73 7.40 -17.51 24.82
N GLY A 74 7.77 -18.41 25.74
CA GLY A 74 6.85 -19.32 26.42
C GLY A 74 6.39 -20.53 25.61
N ALA A 75 6.72 -20.65 24.33
CA ALA A 75 6.28 -21.77 23.48
C ALA A 75 6.86 -23.14 23.92
N ALA A 76 8.00 -23.15 24.58
CA ALA A 76 8.60 -24.37 25.12
C ALA A 76 7.95 -24.86 26.43
N ALA A 77 7.28 -23.98 27.17
CA ALA A 77 6.70 -24.27 28.47
C ALA A 77 5.28 -24.85 28.39
N GLN A 78 4.52 -24.47 27.36
CA GLN A 78 3.14 -24.94 27.17
C GLN A 78 2.70 -24.79 25.70
N ALA A 79 1.64 -25.55 25.34
CA ALA A 79 1.13 -25.49 23.98
C ALA A 79 0.61 -24.09 23.63
N THR A 80 0.81 -23.72 22.38
CA THR A 80 0.32 -22.47 21.83
C THR A 80 -1.06 -22.69 21.23
N VAL A 81 -2.07 -21.99 21.74
CA VAL A 81 -3.44 -22.03 21.24
C VAL A 81 -3.59 -21.08 20.05
N ALA A 82 -3.03 -19.89 20.16
CA ALA A 82 -3.12 -18.88 19.10
C ALA A 82 -1.90 -17.96 19.06
N LEU A 83 -1.67 -17.41 17.87
CA LEU A 83 -0.76 -16.31 17.63
C LEU A 83 -1.54 -15.17 16.97
N SER A 84 -1.36 -13.97 17.47
CA SER A 84 -1.93 -12.76 16.90
C SER A 84 -0.87 -11.69 16.73
N GLY A 85 -1.15 -10.68 15.93
CA GLY A 85 -0.26 -9.57 15.74
C GLY A 85 -1.02 -8.26 15.65
N GLU A 86 -0.37 -7.20 16.10
CA GLU A 86 -0.84 -5.83 15.94
C GLU A 86 -0.81 -5.44 14.45
N GLU A 87 -1.64 -4.46 14.04
CA GLU A 87 -1.82 -4.06 12.63
C GLU A 87 -0.53 -3.66 11.92
N GLN A 88 0.41 -3.06 12.62
CA GLN A 88 1.70 -2.62 12.06
C GLN A 88 2.78 -3.70 12.11
N ARG A 89 2.44 -4.87 12.69
CA ARG A 89 3.33 -6.03 12.81
C ARG A 89 4.63 -5.72 13.57
N GLU A 90 4.55 -4.85 14.57
CA GLU A 90 5.69 -4.59 15.48
C GLU A 90 5.64 -5.55 16.67
N ILE A 91 4.45 -5.78 17.23
CA ILE A 91 4.23 -6.62 18.41
C ILE A 91 3.33 -7.81 18.05
N GLY A 92 3.78 -8.99 18.41
CA GLY A 92 3.01 -10.22 18.39
C GLY A 92 2.55 -10.61 19.79
N ALA A 93 1.48 -11.38 19.87
CA ALA A 93 0.97 -11.99 21.09
C ALA A 93 0.82 -13.50 20.88
N ARG A 94 1.35 -14.27 21.83
CA ARG A 94 1.15 -15.71 21.92
C ARG A 94 0.21 -16.03 23.08
N LEU A 95 -0.84 -16.77 22.81
CA LEU A 95 -1.75 -17.31 23.82
C LEU A 95 -1.40 -18.77 24.11
N GLY A 96 -1.16 -19.09 25.37
CA GLY A 96 -0.98 -20.44 25.86
C GLY A 96 -2.29 -21.05 26.40
N GLU A 97 -2.31 -22.39 26.57
CA GLU A 97 -3.47 -23.14 27.07
C GLU A 97 -3.89 -22.73 28.49
N GLN A 98 -2.97 -22.26 29.31
CA GLN A 98 -3.23 -21.80 30.68
C GLN A 98 -3.69 -20.36 30.77
N GLY A 99 -3.98 -19.73 29.60
CA GLY A 99 -4.44 -18.36 29.53
C GLY A 99 -3.35 -17.30 29.67
N ASP A 100 -2.07 -17.69 29.66
CA ASP A 100 -0.97 -16.76 29.60
C ASP A 100 -0.84 -16.15 28.19
N ILE A 101 -0.68 -14.86 28.14
CA ILE A 101 -0.46 -14.11 26.88
C ILE A 101 0.93 -13.50 26.98
N ALA A 102 1.85 -13.95 26.14
CA ALA A 102 3.18 -13.38 26.03
C ALA A 102 3.24 -12.44 24.82
N PHE A 103 3.58 -11.19 25.05
CA PHE A 103 3.81 -10.21 24.01
C PHE A 103 5.29 -10.18 23.64
N PHE A 104 5.58 -10.17 22.34
CA PHE A 104 6.94 -10.19 21.83
C PHE A 104 7.07 -9.32 20.56
N ARG A 105 8.28 -8.89 20.29
CA ARG A 105 8.57 -8.09 19.11
C ARG A 105 8.80 -8.97 17.89
N PHE A 106 8.18 -8.66 16.76
CA PHE A 106 8.37 -9.42 15.52
C PHE A 106 9.76 -9.29 14.90
N ALA A 107 10.48 -8.21 15.19
CA ALA A 107 11.80 -7.99 14.62
C ALA A 107 12.86 -8.98 15.10
N ASP A 108 12.79 -9.42 16.35
CA ASP A 108 13.83 -10.22 17.00
C ASP A 108 13.30 -11.29 17.98
N GLY A 109 11.98 -11.37 18.15
CA GLY A 109 11.35 -12.29 19.12
C GLY A 109 11.52 -11.85 20.57
N ALA A 110 12.02 -10.66 20.86
CA ALA A 110 12.26 -10.20 22.21
C ALA A 110 10.95 -10.09 23.00
N PHE A 111 10.95 -10.65 24.22
CA PHE A 111 9.83 -10.56 25.15
C PHE A 111 9.58 -9.08 25.53
N VAL A 112 8.32 -8.66 25.49
CA VAL A 112 7.91 -7.30 25.83
C VAL A 112 7.16 -7.26 27.16
N SER A 113 6.08 -8.04 27.28
CA SER A 113 5.23 -8.05 28.46
C SER A 113 4.40 -9.36 28.51
N GLN A 114 3.72 -9.54 29.63
CA GLN A 114 2.81 -10.69 29.82
C GLN A 114 1.50 -10.22 30.40
N ALA A 115 0.42 -10.84 29.94
CA ALA A 115 -0.91 -10.75 30.53
C ALA A 115 -1.46 -12.16 30.83
N THR A 116 -2.52 -12.24 31.61
CA THR A 116 -3.15 -13.53 31.93
C THR A 116 -4.67 -13.38 31.82
N VAL A 117 -5.30 -14.31 31.13
CA VAL A 117 -6.75 -14.44 31.10
C VAL A 117 -7.17 -15.16 32.40
N PRO A 118 -8.08 -14.59 33.21
CA PRO A 118 -8.52 -15.25 34.44
C PRO A 118 -9.40 -16.46 34.12
N LEU A 119 -8.81 -17.66 34.18
CA LEU A 119 -9.51 -18.90 33.90
C LEU A 119 -10.17 -19.47 35.18
N PRO A 120 -11.35 -20.11 35.08
CA PRO A 120 -11.89 -20.93 36.14
C PRO A 120 -10.94 -22.09 36.52
N ALA A 121 -10.99 -22.53 37.78
CA ALA A 121 -10.13 -23.60 38.28
C ALA A 121 -10.28 -24.87 37.43
N GLY A 122 -9.17 -25.43 36.97
CA GLY A 122 -9.12 -26.63 36.14
C GLY A 122 -9.53 -26.47 34.69
N ALA A 123 -9.87 -25.25 34.25
CA ALA A 123 -10.15 -24.98 32.84
C ALA A 123 -8.89 -24.56 32.10
N SER A 124 -8.80 -24.95 30.82
CA SER A 124 -7.77 -24.49 29.87
C SER A 124 -8.40 -23.85 28.65
N VAL A 125 -7.65 -23.02 27.96
CA VAL A 125 -8.09 -22.41 26.69
C VAL A 125 -7.91 -23.44 25.57
N THR A 126 -8.99 -23.74 24.86
CA THR A 126 -9.01 -24.71 23.76
C THR A 126 -9.27 -24.09 22.40
N ALA A 127 -9.84 -22.87 22.37
CA ALA A 127 -10.13 -22.14 21.15
C ALA A 127 -9.95 -20.64 21.36
N PHE A 128 -9.66 -19.95 20.29
CA PHE A 128 -9.45 -18.51 20.27
C PHE A 128 -10.05 -17.95 18.99
N ASP A 129 -10.76 -16.84 19.11
CA ASP A 129 -11.26 -16.08 17.97
C ASP A 129 -11.06 -14.59 18.17
N LEU A 130 -10.63 -13.94 17.09
CA LEU A 130 -10.56 -12.48 17.01
C LEU A 130 -11.93 -12.00 16.52
N GLY A 131 -12.68 -11.37 17.41
CA GLY A 131 -13.93 -10.71 17.04
C GLY A 131 -13.74 -9.56 16.06
N GLU A 132 -14.79 -8.81 15.84
CA GLU A 132 -14.76 -7.67 14.93
C GLU A 132 -13.69 -6.65 15.34
N ARG A 133 -12.85 -6.22 14.38
CA ARG A 133 -11.74 -5.28 14.61
C ARG A 133 -12.17 -3.98 15.28
N ALA A 134 -13.38 -3.49 14.94
CA ALA A 134 -13.93 -2.27 15.51
C ALA A 134 -14.17 -2.34 17.04
N THR A 135 -14.38 -3.54 17.58
CA THR A 135 -14.67 -3.73 19.01
C THR A 135 -13.46 -4.15 19.83
N TYR A 136 -12.36 -4.55 19.17
CA TYR A 136 -11.17 -5.15 19.80
C TYR A 136 -11.52 -6.31 20.75
N SER A 137 -12.63 -6.98 20.48
CA SER A 137 -13.10 -8.10 21.27
C SER A 137 -12.40 -9.39 20.87
N VAL A 138 -12.06 -10.19 21.84
CA VAL A 138 -11.48 -11.53 21.65
C VAL A 138 -12.29 -12.54 22.45
N GLY A 139 -12.55 -13.70 21.85
CA GLY A 139 -13.24 -14.81 22.46
C GLY A 139 -12.28 -15.95 22.81
N TYR A 140 -12.36 -16.45 24.01
CA TYR A 140 -11.61 -17.62 24.48
C TYR A 140 -12.59 -18.76 24.79
N GLY A 141 -12.51 -19.84 24.04
CA GLY A 141 -13.25 -21.07 24.34
C GLY A 141 -12.48 -21.93 25.36
N LEU A 142 -13.19 -22.44 26.36
CA LEU A 142 -12.61 -23.18 27.46
C LEU A 142 -12.93 -24.67 27.38
N SER A 143 -12.07 -25.51 27.96
CA SER A 143 -12.20 -26.97 28.00
C SER A 143 -13.46 -27.45 28.71
N ASN A 144 -14.06 -26.62 29.58
CA ASN A 144 -15.32 -26.92 30.30
C ASN A 144 -16.57 -26.44 29.53
N GLY A 145 -16.44 -25.98 28.29
CA GLY A 145 -17.52 -25.44 27.47
C GLY A 145 -17.87 -23.96 27.74
N GLY A 146 -17.18 -23.33 28.69
CA GLY A 146 -17.34 -21.89 28.95
C GLY A 146 -16.69 -21.00 27.86
N VAL A 147 -17.09 -19.75 27.83
CA VAL A 147 -16.50 -18.73 26.95
C VAL A 147 -16.16 -17.50 27.78
N ILE A 148 -14.98 -16.95 27.56
CA ILE A 148 -14.56 -15.66 28.09
C ILE A 148 -14.46 -14.68 26.94
N ILE A 149 -15.08 -13.52 27.08
CA ILE A 149 -14.94 -12.41 26.12
C ILE A 149 -14.14 -11.32 26.81
N ALA A 150 -13.05 -10.91 26.19
CA ALA A 150 -12.18 -9.85 26.68
C ALA A 150 -11.94 -8.82 25.59
N LYS A 151 -11.41 -7.66 25.97
CA LYS A 151 -10.90 -6.66 25.03
C LYS A 151 -9.38 -6.73 25.00
N GLN A 152 -8.82 -6.88 23.82
CA GLN A 152 -7.38 -6.81 23.60
C GLN A 152 -7.06 -5.51 22.90
N GLY A 153 -6.21 -4.70 23.48
CA GLY A 153 -5.79 -3.42 22.88
C GLY A 153 -4.31 -3.20 23.09
N TYR A 154 -3.73 -2.44 22.18
CA TYR A 154 -2.35 -1.99 22.26
C TYR A 154 -2.35 -0.48 22.52
N ALA A 155 -1.63 -0.04 23.54
CA ALA A 155 -1.50 1.37 23.85
C ALA A 155 -0.24 1.92 23.18
N VAL A 156 -0.42 2.94 22.35
CA VAL A 156 0.71 3.65 21.74
C VAL A 156 1.10 4.82 22.64
N THR A 157 2.34 4.84 23.09
CA THR A 157 2.90 5.92 23.89
C THR A 157 4.11 6.55 23.19
N PHE A 158 4.48 7.75 23.60
CA PHE A 158 5.59 8.49 22.98
C PHE A 158 6.60 8.98 24.05
N PRO A 159 7.23 8.09 24.82
CA PRO A 159 8.24 8.48 25.78
C PRO A 159 9.44 9.09 25.07
N GLY A 160 9.79 10.34 25.44
CA GLY A 160 10.90 11.07 24.82
C GLY A 160 10.74 11.35 23.33
N GLY A 161 9.48 11.41 22.83
CA GLY A 161 9.17 11.65 21.41
C GLY A 161 9.36 10.42 20.50
N LYS A 162 9.68 9.26 21.05
CA LYS A 162 9.76 8.00 20.30
C LYS A 162 8.48 7.18 20.52
N ARG A 163 7.92 6.65 19.43
CA ARG A 163 6.76 5.77 19.48
C ARG A 163 7.13 4.46 20.18
N GLN A 164 6.28 4.04 21.12
CA GLN A 164 6.33 2.76 21.82
C GLN A 164 4.91 2.18 21.91
N ILE A 165 4.77 0.90 21.60
CA ILE A 165 3.52 0.13 21.73
C ILE A 165 3.63 -0.76 22.95
#